data_f4d800a5d4bfa0eeb132e86f9cd45ee8
#
_entry.id   f4d800a5d4bfa0eeb132e86f9cd45ee8
#
_cell.length_a   1.000
_cell.length_b   1.000
_cell.length_c   1.000
_cell.angle_alpha   90.00
_cell.angle_beta   90.00
_cell.angle_gamma   90.00
#
_symmetry.space_group_name_H-M   'P 1'
#
loop_
_entity.id
_entity.type
_entity.pdbx_description
1 polymer ?
#
loop_
_entity_poly.entity_id
_entity_poly.type
_entity_poly.pdbx_seq_one_letter_code
_entity_poly.pdbx_strand_id
1 'polypeptide(L)'
;MSDKPIRLGDNRTGAGGQPLPFAPAMRAGDFVFISGQVAMREDGEIEPGGIESQTRRTMENLIAALALADCTLADVARIGVWLDDPRDFWTFNKVYASYFPEGGPARSTVRSQIMVDAKVEIDAIAYKPLSSD
;
A
#
# COMPACT_ATOMS: atom_id res chain seq x y z
N MET A 1 10.85 14.44 -20.29
CA MET A 1 9.62 13.86 -19.71
C MET A 1 9.27 12.59 -20.46
N SER A 2 8.96 11.55 -19.75
CA SER A 2 8.56 10.29 -20.39
C SER A 2 7.08 10.34 -20.78
N ASP A 3 6.75 9.84 -21.96
CA ASP A 3 5.36 9.67 -22.39
C ASP A 3 4.79 8.31 -21.98
N LYS A 4 5.54 7.56 -21.19
CA LYS A 4 5.15 6.24 -20.67
C LYS A 4 5.29 6.20 -19.16
N PRO A 5 4.53 5.31 -18.51
CA PRO A 5 4.73 5.09 -17.07
C PRO A 5 6.15 4.62 -16.78
N ILE A 6 6.66 5.05 -15.66
CA ILE A 6 8.03 4.74 -15.23
C ILE A 6 7.94 3.79 -14.04
N ARG A 7 8.63 2.67 -14.14
CA ARG A 7 8.73 1.69 -13.06
C ARG A 7 9.64 2.23 -11.95
N LEU A 8 9.18 2.07 -10.71
CA LEU A 8 9.94 2.47 -9.52
C LEU A 8 10.13 1.23 -8.65
N GLY A 9 11.38 0.93 -8.33
CA GLY A 9 11.74 -0.25 -7.56
C GLY A 9 11.78 -1.51 -8.41
N ASP A 10 12.37 -2.54 -7.83
CA ASP A 10 12.47 -3.85 -8.48
C ASP A 10 11.25 -4.68 -8.17
N ASN A 11 10.90 -5.60 -9.08
CA ASN A 11 9.83 -6.55 -8.83
C ASN A 11 10.16 -7.35 -7.57
N ARG A 12 9.13 -7.55 -6.75
CA ARG A 12 9.27 -8.33 -5.54
C ARG A 12 9.28 -9.82 -5.85
N THR A 13 9.80 -10.57 -4.89
CA THR A 13 9.74 -12.02 -4.91
C THR A 13 8.67 -12.44 -3.89
N GLY A 14 7.78 -13.30 -4.31
CA GLY A 14 6.74 -13.84 -3.44
C GLY A 14 7.20 -15.07 -2.70
N ALA A 15 6.25 -15.75 -2.08
CA ALA A 15 6.52 -16.99 -1.34
C ALA A 15 7.21 -18.01 -2.25
N GLY A 16 8.16 -18.74 -1.68
CA GLY A 16 8.89 -19.77 -2.42
C GLY A 16 9.85 -19.23 -3.47
N GLY A 17 10.16 -17.93 -3.45
CA GLY A 17 11.09 -17.33 -4.38
C GLY A 17 10.50 -17.04 -5.75
N GLN A 18 9.19 -17.15 -5.90
CA GLN A 18 8.53 -16.88 -7.18
C GLN A 18 8.55 -15.39 -7.50
N PRO A 19 8.98 -14.99 -8.71
CA PRO A 19 8.94 -13.57 -9.08
C PRO A 19 7.49 -13.11 -9.22
N LEU A 20 7.21 -11.90 -8.72
CA LEU A 20 5.89 -11.29 -8.87
C LEU A 20 5.90 -10.40 -10.12
N PRO A 21 4.88 -10.51 -10.97
CA PRO A 21 4.88 -9.84 -12.28
C PRO A 21 4.40 -8.39 -12.20
N PHE A 22 4.81 -7.65 -11.16
CA PHE A 22 4.41 -6.25 -11.00
C PHE A 22 5.45 -5.47 -10.21
N ALA A 23 5.50 -4.16 -10.47
CA ALA A 23 6.39 -3.25 -9.77
C ALA A 23 5.77 -2.83 -8.44
N PRO A 24 6.57 -2.44 -7.44
CA PRO A 24 6.04 -1.85 -6.21
C PRO A 24 5.29 -0.55 -6.49
N ALA A 25 5.77 0.24 -7.45
CA ALA A 25 5.16 1.52 -7.78
C ALA A 25 5.43 1.88 -9.24
N MET A 26 4.53 2.67 -9.80
CA MET A 26 4.68 3.24 -11.16
C MET A 26 4.36 4.73 -11.10
N ARG A 27 5.17 5.52 -11.77
CA ARG A 27 4.85 6.95 -11.97
C ARG A 27 4.29 7.15 -13.36
N ALA A 28 3.17 7.87 -13.44
CA ALA A 28 2.56 8.27 -14.70
C ALA A 28 2.25 9.75 -14.61
N GLY A 29 3.10 10.59 -15.20
CA GLY A 29 3.01 12.04 -15.07
C GLY A 29 3.15 12.46 -13.62
N ASP A 30 2.16 13.17 -13.10
CA ASP A 30 2.15 13.66 -11.73
C ASP A 30 1.57 12.66 -10.73
N PHE A 31 1.12 11.50 -11.20
CA PHE A 31 0.52 10.48 -10.35
C PHE A 31 1.47 9.31 -10.10
N VAL A 32 1.34 8.73 -8.92
CA VAL A 32 2.11 7.56 -8.53
C VAL A 32 1.13 6.49 -8.08
N PHE A 33 1.25 5.32 -8.69
CA PHE A 33 0.39 4.17 -8.41
C PHE A 33 1.18 3.17 -7.59
N ILE A 34 0.67 2.83 -6.41
CA ILE A 34 1.33 1.90 -5.51
C ILE A 34 0.57 0.59 -5.55
N SER A 35 1.30 -0.50 -5.83
CA SER A 35 0.73 -1.85 -5.82
C SER A 35 0.19 -2.21 -4.45
N GLY A 36 -0.76 -3.15 -4.42
CA GLY A 36 -1.33 -3.64 -3.19
C GLY A 36 -0.25 -4.13 -2.22
N GLN A 37 -0.34 -3.68 -0.99
CA GLN A 37 0.58 -4.05 0.08
C GLN A 37 -0.17 -4.90 1.09
N VAL A 38 0.49 -5.94 1.58
CA VAL A 38 0.00 -6.78 2.66
C VAL A 38 0.99 -6.71 3.82
N ALA A 39 0.68 -7.39 4.92
CA ALA A 39 1.52 -7.34 6.12
C ALA A 39 2.74 -8.27 6.01
N MET A 40 3.44 -8.21 4.90
CA MET A 40 4.63 -9.04 4.68
C MET A 40 5.85 -8.40 5.32
N ARG A 41 6.59 -9.22 6.08
CA ARG A 41 7.85 -8.80 6.68
C ARG A 41 9.00 -9.00 5.70
N GLU A 42 10.17 -8.51 6.05
CA GLU A 42 11.36 -8.63 5.20
C GLU A 42 11.76 -10.07 4.94
N ASP A 43 11.43 -10.98 5.87
CA ASP A 43 11.73 -12.41 5.72
C ASP A 43 10.74 -13.14 4.80
N GLY A 44 9.76 -12.42 4.24
CA GLY A 44 8.75 -13.00 3.35
C GLY A 44 7.55 -13.59 4.06
N GLU A 45 7.55 -13.58 5.39
CA GLU A 45 6.44 -14.09 6.19
C GLU A 45 5.44 -12.98 6.48
N ILE A 46 4.16 -13.37 6.65
CA ILE A 46 3.13 -12.42 7.04
C ILE A 46 3.24 -12.15 8.54
N GLU A 47 3.12 -10.89 8.91
CA GLU A 47 3.15 -10.45 10.31
C GLU A 47 2.12 -11.23 11.11
N PRO A 48 2.52 -11.92 12.21
CA PRO A 48 1.56 -12.65 13.02
C PRO A 48 0.69 -11.70 13.85
N GLY A 49 -0.38 -12.24 14.40
CA GLY A 49 -1.27 -11.49 15.25
C GLY A 49 -2.53 -11.07 14.53
N GLY A 50 -3.24 -10.13 15.15
CA GLY A 50 -4.55 -9.71 14.66
C GLY A 50 -4.49 -8.55 13.69
N ILE A 51 -5.67 -7.97 13.47
CA ILE A 51 -5.81 -6.90 12.48
C ILE A 51 -4.96 -5.67 12.85
N GLU A 52 -4.78 -5.38 14.14
CA GLU A 52 -4.00 -4.21 14.54
C GLU A 52 -2.56 -4.33 14.07
N SER A 53 -1.86 -5.42 14.39
CA SER A 53 -0.47 -5.60 14.00
C SER A 53 -0.34 -5.71 12.48
N GLN A 54 -1.27 -6.38 11.82
CA GLN A 54 -1.23 -6.50 10.37
C GLN A 54 -1.48 -5.16 9.68
N THR A 55 -2.39 -4.35 10.18
CA THR A 55 -2.62 -3.02 9.62
C THR A 55 -1.36 -2.16 9.73
N ARG A 56 -0.71 -2.17 10.89
CA ARG A 56 0.51 -1.40 11.09
C ARG A 56 1.60 -1.82 10.11
N ARG A 57 1.83 -3.11 9.96
CA ARG A 57 2.84 -3.60 9.03
C ARG A 57 2.50 -3.24 7.60
N THR A 58 1.23 -3.39 7.21
CA THR A 58 0.78 -3.03 5.86
C THR A 58 1.00 -1.55 5.58
N MET A 59 0.67 -0.67 6.54
CA MET A 59 0.90 0.76 6.39
C MET A 59 2.38 1.11 6.29
N GLU A 60 3.24 0.44 7.07
CA GLU A 60 4.68 0.67 6.96
C GLU A 60 5.20 0.24 5.58
N ASN A 61 4.69 -0.85 5.04
CA ASN A 61 5.05 -1.29 3.69
C ASN A 61 4.57 -0.29 2.63
N LEU A 62 3.38 0.27 2.81
CA LEU A 62 2.85 1.30 1.92
C LEU A 62 3.74 2.55 1.94
N ILE A 63 4.13 2.99 3.14
CA ILE A 63 5.01 4.15 3.31
C ILE A 63 6.35 3.91 2.61
N ALA A 64 6.93 2.71 2.75
CA ALA A 64 8.18 2.36 2.08
C ALA A 64 8.04 2.40 0.55
N ALA A 65 6.92 1.92 0.02
CA ALA A 65 6.67 1.95 -1.43
C ALA A 65 6.50 3.38 -1.93
N LEU A 66 5.79 4.22 -1.17
CA LEU A 66 5.65 5.65 -1.50
C LEU A 66 7.00 6.35 -1.57
N ALA A 67 7.91 6.00 -0.66
CA ALA A 67 9.23 6.61 -0.62
C ALA A 67 10.04 6.36 -1.90
N LEU A 68 9.75 5.30 -2.64
CA LEU A 68 10.40 5.07 -3.94
C LEU A 68 10.14 6.19 -4.94
N ALA A 69 9.06 6.92 -4.76
CA ALA A 69 8.67 8.05 -5.62
C ALA A 69 8.86 9.39 -4.91
N ASP A 70 9.58 9.42 -3.80
CA ASP A 70 9.73 10.60 -2.95
C ASP A 70 8.40 11.13 -2.45
N CYS A 71 7.42 10.24 -2.27
CA CYS A 71 6.12 10.57 -1.73
C CYS A 71 6.00 10.17 -0.27
N THR A 72 5.10 10.85 0.43
CA THR A 72 4.70 10.50 1.79
C THR A 72 3.19 10.27 1.81
N LEU A 73 2.64 9.89 2.95
CA LEU A 73 1.19 9.73 3.09
C LEU A 73 0.43 11.02 2.79
N ALA A 74 1.06 12.19 2.99
CA ALA A 74 0.43 13.48 2.68
C ALA A 74 0.15 13.66 1.19
N ASP A 75 0.85 12.92 0.33
CA ASP A 75 0.68 12.99 -1.13
C ASP A 75 -0.42 12.06 -1.64
N VAL A 76 -0.97 11.20 -0.78
CA VAL A 76 -1.92 10.18 -1.22
C VAL A 76 -3.29 10.80 -1.43
N ALA A 77 -3.85 10.57 -2.62
CA ALA A 77 -5.17 11.05 -3.00
C ALA A 77 -6.25 10.00 -2.78
N ARG A 78 -5.91 8.73 -2.96
CA ARG A 78 -6.86 7.63 -2.84
C ARG A 78 -6.22 6.38 -2.29
N ILE A 79 -6.98 5.70 -1.44
CA ILE A 79 -6.60 4.39 -0.86
C ILE A 79 -7.69 3.38 -1.21
N GLY A 80 -7.28 2.19 -1.62
CA GLY A 80 -8.15 1.03 -1.71
C GLY A 80 -7.81 0.06 -0.59
N VAL A 81 -8.83 -0.49 0.06
CA VAL A 81 -8.64 -1.41 1.17
C VAL A 81 -9.47 -2.68 0.94
N TRP A 82 -8.84 -3.82 1.17
CA TRP A 82 -9.50 -5.12 1.18
C TRP A 82 -9.32 -5.72 2.57
N LEU A 83 -10.44 -6.05 3.23
CA LEU A 83 -10.45 -6.69 4.55
C LEU A 83 -11.06 -8.07 4.45
N ASP A 84 -10.38 -9.06 4.98
CA ASP A 84 -10.86 -10.43 4.97
C ASP A 84 -12.09 -10.60 5.87
N ASP A 85 -12.09 -9.99 7.05
CA ASP A 85 -13.15 -10.15 8.06
C ASP A 85 -13.80 -8.82 8.37
N PRO A 86 -15.11 -8.66 8.09
CA PRO A 86 -15.81 -7.39 8.36
C PRO A 86 -15.86 -7.03 9.84
N ARG A 87 -15.67 -8.00 10.74
CA ARG A 87 -15.62 -7.73 12.18
C ARG A 87 -14.39 -6.92 12.57
N ASP A 88 -13.36 -6.89 11.70
CA ASP A 88 -12.14 -6.12 11.94
C ASP A 88 -12.25 -4.66 11.53
N PHE A 89 -13.38 -4.25 10.97
CA PHE A 89 -13.51 -2.93 10.33
C PHE A 89 -13.18 -1.77 11.29
N TRP A 90 -13.77 -1.78 12.48
CA TRP A 90 -13.59 -0.67 13.42
C TRP A 90 -12.21 -0.63 14.03
N THR A 91 -11.60 -1.77 14.33
CA THR A 91 -10.22 -1.83 14.80
C THR A 91 -9.25 -1.39 13.71
N PHE A 92 -9.49 -1.85 12.47
CA PHE A 92 -8.72 -1.39 11.33
C PHE A 92 -8.79 0.14 11.20
N ASN A 93 -10.00 0.71 11.23
CA ASN A 93 -10.19 2.14 11.08
C ASN A 93 -9.44 2.94 12.15
N LYS A 94 -9.43 2.44 13.38
CA LYS A 94 -8.72 3.12 14.47
C LYS A 94 -7.22 3.18 14.23
N VAL A 95 -6.63 2.07 13.79
CA VAL A 95 -5.20 2.02 13.48
C VAL A 95 -4.89 2.88 12.26
N TYR A 96 -5.67 2.71 11.20
CA TYR A 96 -5.54 3.48 9.97
C TYR A 96 -5.58 4.99 10.24
N ALA A 97 -6.54 5.44 11.02
CA ALA A 97 -6.70 6.87 11.33
C ALA A 97 -5.46 7.46 12.01
N SER A 98 -4.72 6.66 12.76
CA SER A 98 -3.50 7.13 13.43
C SER A 98 -2.42 7.57 12.44
N TYR A 99 -2.49 7.10 11.21
CA TYR A 99 -1.54 7.49 10.16
C TYR A 99 -1.99 8.76 9.41
N PHE A 100 -3.21 9.20 9.64
CA PHE A 100 -3.78 10.37 8.95
C PHE A 100 -4.41 11.33 9.97
N PRO A 101 -3.60 11.99 10.80
CA PRO A 101 -4.13 12.86 11.87
C PRO A 101 -4.92 14.05 11.34
N GLU A 102 -4.69 14.45 10.09
CA GLU A 102 -5.39 15.58 9.45
C GLU A 102 -6.65 15.13 8.70
N GLY A 103 -7.00 13.84 8.80
CA GLY A 103 -8.05 13.22 8.00
C GLY A 103 -7.45 12.46 6.84
N GLY A 104 -8.06 11.38 6.45
CA GLY A 104 -7.52 10.52 5.40
C GLY A 104 -7.91 10.94 3.99
N PRO A 105 -7.26 10.35 2.99
CA PRO A 105 -7.65 10.54 1.58
C PRO A 105 -8.97 9.83 1.28
N ALA A 106 -9.45 10.00 0.05
CA ALA A 106 -10.59 9.24 -0.43
C ALA A 106 -10.29 7.74 -0.33
N ARG A 107 -11.29 6.95 0.08
CA ARG A 107 -11.08 5.53 0.31
C ARG A 107 -12.31 4.72 -0.06
N SER A 108 -12.06 3.53 -0.62
CA SER A 108 -13.07 2.47 -0.68
C SER A 108 -12.56 1.30 0.15
N THR A 109 -13.45 0.64 0.84
CA THR A 109 -13.12 -0.54 1.64
C THR A 109 -14.10 -1.65 1.28
N VAL A 110 -13.57 -2.81 0.91
CA VAL A 110 -14.41 -3.95 0.56
C VAL A 110 -14.00 -5.17 1.37
N ARG A 111 -14.95 -6.05 1.59
CA ARG A 111 -14.67 -7.36 2.17
C ARG A 111 -14.21 -8.29 1.06
N SER A 112 -13.08 -8.96 1.26
CA SER A 112 -12.57 -9.93 0.29
C SER A 112 -11.49 -10.78 0.92
N GLN A 113 -11.45 -12.05 0.53
CA GLN A 113 -10.27 -12.85 0.83
C GLN A 113 -9.10 -12.27 0.05
N ILE A 114 -7.93 -12.30 0.70
CA ILE A 114 -6.68 -11.83 0.10
C ILE A 114 -6.00 -13.03 -0.56
N MET A 115 -5.19 -12.78 -1.59
CA MET A 115 -4.52 -13.89 -2.30
C MET A 115 -3.46 -14.59 -1.46
N VAL A 116 -2.98 -13.93 -0.40
CA VAL A 116 -2.09 -14.55 0.60
C VAL A 116 -2.85 -14.62 1.92
N ASP A 117 -2.32 -15.36 2.89
CA ASP A 117 -2.97 -15.51 4.19
C ASP A 117 -2.72 -14.26 5.05
N ALA A 118 -3.38 -13.18 4.68
CA ALA A 118 -3.31 -11.90 5.35
C ALA A 118 -4.72 -11.38 5.62
N LYS A 119 -4.86 -10.50 6.59
CA LYS A 119 -6.16 -9.95 7.00
C LYS A 119 -6.53 -8.68 6.27
N VAL A 120 -5.55 -8.03 5.64
CA VAL A 120 -5.76 -6.73 4.99
C VAL A 120 -4.80 -6.56 3.83
N GLU A 121 -5.27 -5.85 2.80
CA GLU A 121 -4.44 -5.39 1.70
C GLU A 121 -4.81 -3.93 1.42
N ILE A 122 -3.81 -3.11 1.09
CA ILE A 122 -4.00 -1.68 0.84
C ILE A 122 -3.20 -1.28 -0.39
N ASP A 123 -3.85 -0.58 -1.34
CA ASP A 123 -3.13 0.09 -2.43
C ASP A 123 -3.36 1.60 -2.34
N ALA A 124 -2.66 2.35 -3.17
CA ALA A 124 -2.75 3.81 -3.12
C ALA A 124 -2.48 4.44 -4.46
N ILE A 125 -3.06 5.63 -4.65
CA ILE A 125 -2.72 6.55 -5.73
C ILE A 125 -2.29 7.85 -5.08
N ALA A 126 -1.06 8.30 -5.37
CA ALA A 126 -0.53 9.55 -4.87
C ALA A 126 -0.45 10.58 -5.98
N TYR A 127 -0.51 11.84 -5.61
CA TYR A 127 -0.34 12.96 -6.53
C TYR A 127 0.82 13.79 -6.04
N LYS A 128 1.86 13.86 -6.86
CA LYS A 128 3.03 14.68 -6.55
C LYS A 128 3.59 15.21 -7.86
N PRO A 129 3.25 16.45 -8.22
CA PRO A 129 3.73 17.01 -9.47
C PRO A 129 5.24 16.94 -9.60
N LEU A 130 5.70 16.65 -10.79
CA LEU A 130 7.12 16.67 -11.11
C LEU A 130 7.61 18.10 -11.02
N SER A 131 8.88 18.26 -10.59
CA SER A 131 9.49 19.58 -10.53
C SER A 131 9.53 20.16 -11.93
N SER A 132 9.18 21.44 -12.05
CA SER A 132 9.20 22.18 -13.31
C SER A 132 10.53 22.88 -13.56
N ASP A 133 11.48 22.77 -12.67
CA ASP A 133 12.78 23.47 -12.79
C ASP A 133 13.69 22.85 -13.84
#